data_172c9fc4aa7e94fd51c8a78a89f03e70
#
_entry.id   172c9fc4aa7e94fd51c8a78a89f03e70
#
_cell.length_a   1.000
_cell.length_b   1.000
_cell.length_c   1.000
_cell.angle_alpha   90.00
_cell.angle_beta   90.00
_cell.angle_gamma   90.00
#
_symmetry.space_group_name_H-M   'P 1'
#
loop_
_entity.id
_entity.type
_entity.pdbx_description
1 polymer ?
#
loop_
_entity_poly.entity_id
_entity_poly.type
_entity_poly.pdbx_seq_one_letter_code
_entity_poly.pdbx_strand_id
1 'polypeptide(L)'
;MVSSVTLELAKEEDAETLAEISKRAFHSDFEVGTPNKEGGPPGYDSPEFQVKIFMKWLDYHKILLNGKIVGGLMVEKKRPCHYECQRIFVDPDYYNQGIATKAFEIAWKIYADAKIWTLGTPEWNVRTKHFYEKLGFVQVGWTKEEKWRGRYYEKIMDNTKPCVRTKVGELEAGMKGVEVDAEVQEISEPRNVHSKDGKQLRVAEATISDGTGSIKLALWNDQIGQIKLNDKIRIYKGFVTSFRGQKQLNVGNFDPLVILL
;
A
#
# COMPACT_ATOMS: atom_id res chain seq x y z
N MET A 1 -5.90 -31.05 19.83
CA MET A 1 -6.36 -30.70 18.46
C MET A 1 -5.37 -29.71 17.89
N VAL A 2 -4.88 -29.90 16.67
CA VAL A 2 -3.99 -28.92 16.01
C VAL A 2 -4.84 -27.71 15.69
N SER A 3 -4.43 -26.54 16.18
CA SER A 3 -5.11 -25.26 15.90
C SER A 3 -5.13 -25.01 14.39
N SER A 4 -6.32 -24.94 13.79
CA SER A 4 -6.48 -24.72 12.34
C SER A 4 -6.74 -23.24 12.06
N VAL A 5 -5.80 -22.61 11.36
CA VAL A 5 -5.99 -21.27 10.79
C VAL A 5 -6.53 -21.40 9.37
N THR A 6 -7.59 -20.67 9.03
CA THR A 6 -8.15 -20.59 7.67
C THR A 6 -8.42 -19.14 7.29
N LEU A 7 -8.53 -18.89 5.98
CA LEU A 7 -8.95 -17.60 5.41
C LEU A 7 -10.25 -17.80 4.65
N GLU A 8 -11.22 -16.92 4.88
CA GLU A 8 -12.46 -16.84 4.12
C GLU A 8 -12.73 -15.39 3.76
N LEU A 9 -13.36 -15.13 2.62
CA LEU A 9 -13.79 -13.77 2.28
C LEU A 9 -14.78 -13.26 3.32
N ALA A 10 -14.53 -12.07 3.82
CA ALA A 10 -15.41 -11.41 4.77
C ALA A 10 -16.72 -10.98 4.08
N LYS A 11 -17.81 -11.06 4.84
CA LYS A 11 -19.14 -10.61 4.44
C LYS A 11 -19.58 -9.41 5.27
N GLU A 12 -20.61 -8.71 4.85
CA GLU A 12 -21.14 -7.56 5.59
C GLU A 12 -21.49 -7.90 7.04
N GLU A 13 -21.99 -9.10 7.29
CA GLU A 13 -22.33 -9.61 8.63
C GLU A 13 -21.11 -9.75 9.56
N ASP A 14 -19.89 -9.83 9.00
CA ASP A 14 -18.64 -9.94 9.77
C ASP A 14 -18.08 -8.56 10.16
N ALA A 15 -18.59 -7.48 9.58
CA ALA A 15 -17.97 -6.16 9.64
C ALA A 15 -17.81 -5.59 11.06
N GLU A 16 -18.84 -5.78 11.92
CA GLU A 16 -18.82 -5.31 13.30
C GLU A 16 -17.71 -6.02 14.11
N THR A 17 -17.67 -7.35 14.01
CA THR A 17 -16.62 -8.16 14.68
C THR A 17 -15.23 -7.80 14.17
N LEU A 18 -15.07 -7.65 12.86
CA LEU A 18 -13.77 -7.30 12.26
C LEU A 18 -13.32 -5.88 12.65
N ALA A 19 -14.24 -4.91 12.72
CA ALA A 19 -13.94 -3.56 13.15
C ALA A 19 -13.50 -3.51 14.61
N GLU A 20 -14.16 -4.25 15.50
CA GLU A 20 -13.76 -4.34 16.91
C GLU A 20 -12.40 -4.98 17.10
N ILE A 21 -12.12 -6.09 16.42
CA ILE A 21 -10.81 -6.75 16.45
C ILE A 21 -9.73 -5.82 15.89
N SER A 22 -10.00 -5.17 14.75
CA SER A 22 -9.11 -4.19 14.14
C SER A 22 -8.79 -3.04 15.09
N LYS A 23 -9.81 -2.49 15.77
CA LYS A 23 -9.65 -1.43 16.76
C LYS A 23 -8.69 -1.87 17.88
N ARG A 24 -8.93 -3.03 18.50
CA ARG A 24 -8.06 -3.56 19.57
C ARG A 24 -6.63 -3.79 19.08
N ALA A 25 -6.47 -4.35 17.87
CA ALA A 25 -5.15 -4.60 17.29
C ALA A 25 -4.36 -3.31 17.06
N PHE A 26 -4.96 -2.27 16.46
CA PHE A 26 -4.28 -0.99 16.22
C PHE A 26 -4.04 -0.20 17.50
N HIS A 27 -4.95 -0.26 18.49
CA HIS A 27 -4.71 0.35 19.80
C HIS A 27 -3.56 -0.32 20.56
N SER A 28 -3.31 -1.62 20.37
CA SER A 28 -2.16 -2.30 20.97
C SER A 28 -0.80 -1.81 20.41
N ASP A 29 -0.79 -1.10 19.31
CA ASP A 29 0.43 -0.48 18.76
C ASP A 29 0.98 0.62 19.69
N PHE A 30 0.18 1.13 20.62
CA PHE A 30 0.66 2.03 21.67
C PHE A 30 1.82 1.43 22.48
N GLU A 31 1.81 0.14 22.71
CA GLU A 31 2.88 -0.58 23.44
C GLU A 31 4.22 -0.58 22.68
N VAL A 32 4.23 -0.33 21.38
CA VAL A 32 5.42 -0.35 20.52
C VAL A 32 5.82 1.03 20.00
N GLY A 33 5.27 2.10 20.59
CA GLY A 33 5.75 3.46 20.38
C GLY A 33 4.97 4.29 19.37
N THR A 34 3.68 3.99 19.13
CA THR A 34 2.84 4.93 18.36
C THR A 34 2.84 6.31 19.03
N PRO A 35 2.91 7.41 18.27
CA PRO A 35 2.88 8.77 18.82
C PRO A 35 1.55 9.13 19.52
N ASN A 36 0.47 8.40 19.24
CA ASN A 36 -0.86 8.63 19.80
C ASN A 36 -1.33 7.42 20.61
N LYS A 37 -1.95 7.65 21.79
CA LYS A 37 -2.51 6.61 22.65
C LYS A 37 -3.63 5.81 22.01
N GLU A 38 -4.39 6.45 21.11
CA GLU A 38 -5.49 5.84 20.37
C GLU A 38 -5.37 6.25 18.91
N GLY A 39 -5.66 5.34 18.01
CA GLY A 39 -5.67 5.61 16.60
C GLY A 39 -5.28 4.41 15.75
N GLY A 40 -5.57 4.56 14.47
CA GLY A 40 -5.28 3.58 13.44
C GLY A 40 -5.46 4.21 12.06
N PRO A 41 -5.23 3.48 10.99
CA PRO A 41 -5.44 3.97 9.64
C PRO A 41 -6.93 4.21 9.37
N PRO A 42 -7.30 5.10 8.42
CA PRO A 42 -8.70 5.44 8.16
C PRO A 42 -9.64 4.23 8.07
N GLY A 43 -10.76 4.26 8.80
CA GLY A 43 -11.79 3.21 8.80
C GLY A 43 -11.44 1.91 9.54
N TYR A 44 -10.35 1.89 10.32
CA TYR A 44 -9.93 0.70 11.07
C TYR A 44 -10.96 0.24 12.12
N ASP A 45 -11.74 1.17 12.66
CA ASP A 45 -12.73 0.96 13.72
C ASP A 45 -14.18 1.19 13.28
N SER A 46 -14.42 1.37 11.97
CA SER A 46 -15.75 1.65 11.42
C SER A 46 -16.28 0.47 10.60
N PRO A 47 -17.32 -0.24 11.09
CA PRO A 47 -17.97 -1.29 10.32
C PRO A 47 -18.49 -0.80 8.96
N GLU A 48 -19.10 0.40 8.93
CA GLU A 48 -19.60 0.98 7.69
C GLU A 48 -18.51 1.25 6.65
N PHE A 49 -17.34 1.76 7.11
CA PHE A 49 -16.22 2.00 6.22
C PHE A 49 -15.66 0.68 5.68
N GLN A 50 -15.60 -0.36 6.51
CA GLN A 50 -15.15 -1.68 6.10
C GLN A 50 -16.03 -2.26 5.00
N VAL A 51 -17.35 -2.17 5.14
CA VAL A 51 -18.30 -2.63 4.10
C VAL A 51 -18.20 -1.76 2.83
N LYS A 52 -18.33 -0.44 2.98
CA LYS A 52 -18.44 0.46 1.82
C LYS A 52 -17.14 0.60 1.02
N ILE A 53 -15.99 0.43 1.66
CA ILE A 53 -14.68 0.65 1.05
C ILE A 53 -13.90 -0.66 0.95
N PHE A 54 -13.59 -1.31 2.08
CA PHE A 54 -12.66 -2.45 2.03
C PHE A 54 -13.26 -3.66 1.33
N MET A 55 -14.45 -4.10 1.70
CA MET A 55 -15.10 -5.25 1.07
C MET A 55 -15.48 -5.02 -0.40
N LYS A 56 -15.60 -3.75 -0.81
CA LYS A 56 -15.94 -3.38 -2.19
C LYS A 56 -14.72 -3.34 -3.12
N TRP A 57 -13.56 -2.93 -2.59
CA TRP A 57 -12.38 -2.62 -3.41
C TRP A 57 -11.19 -3.53 -3.18
N LEU A 58 -11.22 -4.33 -2.09
CA LEU A 58 -10.15 -5.23 -1.68
C LEU A 58 -10.69 -6.66 -1.52
N ASP A 59 -9.82 -7.64 -1.70
CA ASP A 59 -10.09 -8.98 -1.24
C ASP A 59 -9.88 -9.01 0.28
N TYR A 60 -10.96 -8.78 1.01
CA TYR A 60 -10.93 -8.77 2.46
C TYR A 60 -11.23 -10.15 3.02
N HIS A 61 -10.19 -10.79 3.57
CA HIS A 61 -10.29 -12.10 4.21
C HIS A 61 -10.42 -11.95 5.72
N LYS A 62 -11.38 -12.63 6.32
CA LYS A 62 -11.39 -12.90 7.76
C LYS A 62 -10.44 -14.04 8.07
N ILE A 63 -9.66 -13.89 9.14
CA ILE A 63 -8.76 -14.91 9.67
C ILE A 63 -9.51 -15.67 10.74
N LEU A 64 -9.66 -16.97 10.55
CA LEU A 64 -10.35 -17.86 11.47
C LEU A 64 -9.36 -18.75 12.20
N LEU A 65 -9.53 -18.89 13.50
CA LEU A 65 -8.87 -19.89 14.33
C LEU A 65 -9.92 -20.85 14.88
N ASN A 66 -9.92 -22.11 14.44
CA ASN A 66 -10.92 -23.11 14.80
C ASN A 66 -12.37 -22.62 14.56
N GLY A 67 -12.62 -21.89 13.47
CA GLY A 67 -13.92 -21.34 13.10
C GLY A 67 -14.30 -20.00 13.76
N LYS A 68 -13.51 -19.49 14.71
CA LYS A 68 -13.73 -18.16 15.32
C LYS A 68 -12.94 -17.10 14.58
N ILE A 69 -13.57 -15.95 14.29
CA ILE A 69 -12.86 -14.79 13.71
C ILE A 69 -11.89 -14.23 14.75
N VAL A 70 -10.61 -14.16 14.38
CA VAL A 70 -9.53 -13.65 15.23
C VAL A 70 -8.68 -12.57 14.54
N GLY A 71 -9.04 -12.16 13.34
CA GLY A 71 -8.32 -11.11 12.60
C GLY A 71 -8.82 -10.92 11.19
N GLY A 72 -8.13 -10.08 10.43
CA GLY A 72 -8.39 -9.80 9.02
C GLY A 72 -7.13 -9.58 8.20
N LEU A 73 -7.20 -9.91 6.93
CA LEU A 73 -6.17 -9.69 5.91
C LEU A 73 -6.82 -9.05 4.69
N MET A 74 -6.36 -7.87 4.30
CA MET A 74 -6.84 -7.12 3.15
C MET A 74 -5.79 -7.15 2.05
N VAL A 75 -6.17 -7.64 0.88
CA VAL A 75 -5.27 -7.79 -0.28
C VAL A 75 -5.79 -6.95 -1.44
N GLU A 76 -4.92 -6.16 -2.05
CA GLU A 76 -5.19 -5.43 -3.29
C GLU A 76 -4.39 -6.03 -4.43
N LYS A 77 -5.05 -6.32 -5.54
CA LYS A 77 -4.36 -6.63 -6.80
C LYS A 77 -3.96 -5.33 -7.49
N LYS A 78 -2.68 -4.98 -7.44
CA LYS A 78 -2.16 -3.74 -8.08
C LYS A 78 -2.14 -3.87 -9.61
N ARG A 79 -1.71 -5.04 -10.11
CA ARG A 79 -1.68 -5.43 -11.52
C ARG A 79 -1.52 -6.95 -11.64
N PRO A 80 -1.54 -7.55 -12.83
CA PRO A 80 -1.19 -8.95 -12.98
C PRO A 80 0.14 -9.26 -12.28
N CYS A 81 0.17 -10.36 -11.52
CA CYS A 81 1.32 -10.85 -10.73
C CYS A 81 1.84 -9.95 -9.59
N HIS A 82 1.21 -8.80 -9.28
CA HIS A 82 1.58 -7.95 -8.15
C HIS A 82 0.39 -7.73 -7.20
N TYR A 83 0.58 -8.10 -5.95
CA TYR A 83 -0.39 -7.95 -4.88
C TYR A 83 0.20 -7.15 -3.73
N GLU A 84 -0.63 -6.37 -3.07
CA GLU A 84 -0.28 -5.60 -1.88
C GLU A 84 -1.10 -6.06 -0.69
N CYS A 85 -0.42 -6.32 0.43
CA CYS A 85 -1.09 -6.45 1.71
C CYS A 85 -1.38 -5.04 2.23
N GLN A 86 -2.63 -4.60 2.06
CA GLN A 86 -3.09 -3.30 2.53
C GLN A 86 -3.17 -3.25 4.05
N ARG A 87 -3.63 -4.35 4.65
CA ARG A 87 -3.70 -4.50 6.11
C ARG A 87 -3.67 -5.97 6.51
N ILE A 88 -3.04 -6.24 7.63
CA ILE A 88 -3.21 -7.46 8.39
C ILE A 88 -3.30 -7.09 9.87
N PHE A 89 -4.26 -7.68 10.56
CA PHE A 89 -4.41 -7.54 12.00
C PHE A 89 -4.92 -8.84 12.60
N VAL A 90 -4.50 -9.08 13.84
CA VAL A 90 -4.92 -10.22 14.65
C VAL A 90 -5.32 -9.66 16.01
N ASP A 91 -6.32 -10.23 16.63
CA ASP A 91 -6.74 -9.90 17.97
C ASP A 91 -5.57 -10.06 18.96
N PRO A 92 -5.26 -9.06 19.78
CA PRO A 92 -4.17 -9.11 20.76
C PRO A 92 -4.16 -10.35 21.64
N ASP A 93 -5.32 -10.89 22.01
CA ASP A 93 -5.45 -12.10 22.81
C ASP A 93 -4.84 -13.34 22.14
N TYR A 94 -4.59 -13.27 20.84
CA TYR A 94 -4.04 -14.35 20.01
C TYR A 94 -2.64 -14.03 19.46
N TYR A 95 -1.96 -13.02 19.99
CA TYR A 95 -0.60 -12.70 19.54
C TYR A 95 0.39 -13.82 19.86
N ASN A 96 1.52 -13.83 19.12
CA ASN A 96 2.62 -14.79 19.29
C ASN A 96 2.28 -16.27 19.07
N GLN A 97 1.12 -16.57 18.47
CA GLN A 97 0.68 -17.92 18.13
C GLN A 97 0.92 -18.30 16.66
N GLY A 98 1.63 -17.45 15.89
CA GLY A 98 1.95 -17.72 14.50
C GLY A 98 0.77 -17.53 13.51
N ILE A 99 -0.37 -17.00 13.97
CA ILE A 99 -1.60 -16.87 13.17
C ILE A 99 -1.39 -15.98 11.94
N ALA A 100 -0.78 -14.79 12.12
CA ALA A 100 -0.51 -13.90 11.00
C ALA A 100 0.47 -14.52 9.97
N THR A 101 1.48 -15.25 10.43
CA THR A 101 2.37 -16.02 9.54
C THR A 101 1.60 -17.04 8.74
N LYS A 102 0.72 -17.80 9.39
CA LYS A 102 -0.10 -18.81 8.73
C LYS A 102 -1.09 -18.19 7.74
N ALA A 103 -1.66 -17.02 8.08
CA ALA A 103 -2.52 -16.28 7.17
C ALA A 103 -1.79 -15.89 5.87
N PHE A 104 -0.54 -15.39 5.96
CA PHE A 104 0.27 -15.12 4.76
C PHE A 104 0.59 -16.38 3.96
N GLU A 105 0.95 -17.49 4.61
CA GLU A 105 1.21 -18.77 3.91
C GLU A 105 -0.01 -19.26 3.12
N ILE A 106 -1.22 -19.07 3.66
CA ILE A 106 -2.48 -19.42 2.99
C ILE A 106 -2.74 -18.43 1.85
N ALA A 107 -2.59 -17.12 2.09
CA ALA A 107 -2.79 -16.09 1.08
C ALA A 107 -1.85 -16.30 -0.12
N TRP A 108 -0.58 -16.66 0.10
CA TRP A 108 0.34 -16.96 -1.00
C TRP A 108 -0.07 -18.16 -1.84
N LYS A 109 -0.85 -19.11 -1.29
CA LYS A 109 -1.43 -20.22 -2.06
C LYS A 109 -2.70 -19.78 -2.82
N ILE A 110 -3.52 -18.94 -2.21
CA ILE A 110 -4.71 -18.37 -2.87
C ILE A 110 -4.29 -17.52 -4.09
N TYR A 111 -3.28 -16.66 -3.91
CA TYR A 111 -2.74 -15.78 -4.95
C TYR A 111 -1.48 -16.35 -5.59
N ALA A 112 -1.57 -17.60 -6.08
CA ALA A 112 -0.43 -18.34 -6.62
C ALA A 112 0.20 -17.74 -7.89
N ASP A 113 -0.52 -16.83 -8.57
CA ASP A 113 -0.02 -16.06 -9.70
C ASP A 113 0.87 -14.85 -9.26
N ALA A 114 0.95 -14.57 -7.96
CA ALA A 114 1.76 -13.48 -7.44
C ALA A 114 3.25 -13.71 -7.70
N LYS A 115 3.92 -12.73 -8.29
CA LYS A 115 5.37 -12.65 -8.43
C LYS A 115 6.00 -11.69 -7.43
N ILE A 116 5.24 -10.66 -7.05
CA ILE A 116 5.63 -9.65 -6.09
C ILE A 116 4.49 -9.43 -5.11
N TRP A 117 4.86 -9.37 -3.84
CA TRP A 117 4.04 -8.83 -2.77
C TRP A 117 4.67 -7.58 -2.21
N THR A 118 3.85 -6.55 -1.96
CA THR A 118 4.27 -5.31 -1.32
C THR A 118 3.44 -5.02 -0.08
N LEU A 119 3.96 -4.17 0.78
CA LEU A 119 3.25 -3.61 1.93
C LEU A 119 3.96 -2.37 2.46
N GLY A 120 3.20 -1.51 3.13
CA GLY A 120 3.70 -0.38 3.90
C GLY A 120 3.45 -0.56 5.39
N THR A 121 4.35 -0.03 6.23
CA THR A 121 4.16 0.00 7.69
C THR A 121 4.86 1.22 8.29
N PRO A 122 4.31 1.85 9.35
CA PRO A 122 4.93 2.98 10.00
C PRO A 122 6.35 2.68 10.48
N GLU A 123 7.26 3.65 10.35
CA GLU A 123 8.66 3.48 10.75
C GLU A 123 8.85 3.22 12.26
N TRP A 124 7.96 3.75 13.08
CA TRP A 124 7.99 3.56 14.52
C TRP A 124 7.55 2.15 14.97
N ASN A 125 6.82 1.41 14.13
CA ASN A 125 6.32 0.08 14.49
C ASN A 125 7.40 -0.99 14.29
N VAL A 126 8.21 -1.22 15.31
CA VAL A 126 9.28 -2.22 15.28
C VAL A 126 8.76 -3.65 15.30
N ARG A 127 7.55 -3.89 15.85
CA ARG A 127 6.90 -5.22 15.87
C ARG A 127 6.60 -5.68 14.45
N THR A 128 5.98 -4.83 13.65
CA THR A 128 5.65 -5.15 12.26
C THR A 128 6.90 -5.25 11.40
N LYS A 129 7.94 -4.44 11.66
CA LYS A 129 9.24 -4.55 11.00
C LYS A 129 9.79 -5.98 11.13
N HIS A 130 9.98 -6.47 12.35
CA HIS A 130 10.52 -7.81 12.59
C HIS A 130 9.64 -8.90 11.99
N PHE A 131 8.32 -8.74 12.07
CA PHE A 131 7.37 -9.69 11.52
C PHE A 131 7.53 -9.83 10.00
N TYR A 132 7.55 -8.73 9.25
CA TYR A 132 7.66 -8.77 7.80
C TYR A 132 9.05 -9.23 7.32
N GLU A 133 10.12 -8.80 7.97
CA GLU A 133 11.48 -9.26 7.67
C GLU A 133 11.61 -10.77 7.88
N LYS A 134 11.03 -11.32 8.96
CA LYS A 134 10.98 -12.77 9.21
C LYS A 134 10.18 -13.53 8.13
N LEU A 135 9.17 -12.92 7.54
CA LEU A 135 8.43 -13.47 6.40
C LEU A 135 9.19 -13.39 5.08
N GLY A 136 10.39 -12.78 5.07
CA GLY A 136 11.24 -12.62 3.89
C GLY A 136 10.88 -11.41 3.03
N PHE A 137 10.17 -10.43 3.57
CA PHE A 137 10.04 -9.12 2.94
C PHE A 137 11.33 -8.32 3.13
N VAL A 138 11.73 -7.59 2.10
CA VAL A 138 12.92 -6.72 2.10
C VAL A 138 12.44 -5.27 2.00
N GLN A 139 12.96 -4.40 2.85
CA GLN A 139 12.67 -2.99 2.75
C GLN A 139 13.33 -2.43 1.48
N VAL A 140 12.53 -1.85 0.59
CA VAL A 140 12.99 -1.27 -0.68
C VAL A 140 13.00 0.25 -0.66
N GLY A 141 12.30 0.86 0.29
CA GLY A 141 12.22 2.31 0.34
C GLY A 141 11.37 2.82 1.49
N TRP A 142 10.97 4.08 1.33
CA TRP A 142 10.19 4.84 2.28
C TRP A 142 9.04 5.55 1.58
N THR A 143 7.91 5.64 2.29
CA THR A 143 6.84 6.60 1.97
C THR A 143 6.93 7.77 2.94
N LYS A 144 6.52 8.95 2.51
CA LYS A 144 6.46 10.14 3.35
C LYS A 144 5.00 10.53 3.52
N GLU A 145 4.50 10.34 4.71
CA GLU A 145 3.21 10.82 5.15
C GLU A 145 3.35 12.22 5.79
N GLU A 146 2.25 12.89 6.06
CA GLU A 146 2.27 14.24 6.65
C GLU A 146 3.02 14.28 7.99
N LYS A 147 2.82 13.28 8.85
CA LYS A 147 3.32 13.26 10.24
C LYS A 147 4.34 12.17 10.54
N TRP A 148 4.56 11.23 9.63
CA TRP A 148 5.45 10.08 9.84
C TRP A 148 6.00 9.56 8.52
N ARG A 149 6.97 8.63 8.60
CA ARG A 149 7.49 7.90 7.45
C ARG A 149 7.02 6.46 7.50
N GLY A 150 6.71 5.91 6.34
CA GLY A 150 6.42 4.49 6.19
C GLY A 150 7.63 3.75 5.64
N ARG A 151 7.96 2.58 6.21
CA ARG A 151 8.82 1.61 5.54
C ARG A 151 7.99 0.93 4.45
N TYR A 152 8.55 0.82 3.26
CA TYR A 152 7.92 0.08 2.18
C TYR A 152 8.71 -1.16 1.83
N TYR A 153 8.03 -2.29 1.75
CA TYR A 153 8.62 -3.61 1.60
C TYR A 153 8.17 -4.28 0.34
N GLU A 154 9.08 -5.08 -0.24
CA GLU A 154 8.79 -6.04 -1.30
C GLU A 154 9.17 -7.45 -0.88
N LYS A 155 8.40 -8.44 -1.34
CA LYS A 155 8.77 -9.86 -1.35
C LYS A 155 8.61 -10.39 -2.75
N ILE A 156 9.71 -10.85 -3.34
CA ILE A 156 9.71 -11.52 -4.64
C ILE A 156 9.43 -13.01 -4.41
N MET A 157 8.38 -13.52 -5.05
CA MET A 157 7.93 -14.91 -4.90
C MET A 157 8.60 -15.86 -5.88
N ASP A 158 8.95 -15.37 -7.07
CA ASP A 158 9.59 -16.15 -8.13
C ASP A 158 10.55 -15.27 -8.93
N ASN A 159 11.85 -15.54 -8.79
CA ASN A 159 12.91 -14.80 -9.48
C ASN A 159 13.09 -15.23 -10.95
N THR A 160 12.47 -16.30 -11.39
CA THR A 160 12.67 -16.86 -12.76
C THR A 160 11.92 -16.04 -13.83
N LYS A 161 10.87 -15.34 -13.43
CA LYS A 161 10.07 -14.45 -14.30
C LYS A 161 9.74 -13.17 -13.55
N PRO A 162 10.67 -12.22 -13.46
CA PRO A 162 10.41 -10.97 -12.75
C PRO A 162 9.24 -10.22 -13.39
N CYS A 163 8.41 -9.57 -12.57
CA CYS A 163 7.47 -8.56 -13.04
C CYS A 163 8.28 -7.39 -13.59
N VAL A 164 8.25 -7.20 -14.90
CA VAL A 164 9.01 -6.13 -15.56
C VAL A 164 8.32 -4.80 -15.31
N ARG A 165 9.09 -3.82 -14.83
CA ARG A 165 8.62 -2.43 -14.70
C ARG A 165 8.66 -1.75 -16.07
N THR A 166 7.69 -0.89 -16.32
CA THR A 166 7.60 -0.12 -17.56
C THR A 166 8.70 0.93 -17.60
N LYS A 167 9.42 1.02 -18.70
CA LYS A 167 10.41 2.07 -18.89
C LYS A 167 9.75 3.41 -19.17
N VAL A 168 10.36 4.49 -18.68
CA VAL A 168 9.80 5.86 -18.89
C VAL A 168 9.62 6.18 -20.37
N GLY A 169 10.57 5.77 -21.22
CA GLY A 169 10.49 5.95 -22.67
C GLY A 169 9.37 5.18 -23.37
N GLU A 170 8.83 4.13 -22.73
CA GLU A 170 7.74 3.29 -23.24
C GLU A 170 6.35 3.76 -22.79
N LEU A 171 6.29 4.79 -21.93
CA LEU A 171 5.02 5.27 -21.41
C LEU A 171 4.19 5.98 -22.49
N GLU A 172 2.94 5.55 -22.67
CA GLU A 172 1.99 6.12 -23.63
C GLU A 172 0.70 6.60 -22.95
N ALA A 173 0.11 7.67 -23.49
CA ALA A 173 -1.15 8.20 -22.99
C ALA A 173 -2.25 7.13 -23.02
N GLY A 174 -3.00 7.01 -21.93
CA GLY A 174 -4.03 5.98 -21.75
C GLY A 174 -3.56 4.74 -21.00
N MET A 175 -2.25 4.53 -20.80
CA MET A 175 -1.73 3.43 -19.97
C MET A 175 -2.20 3.59 -18.54
N LYS A 176 -2.55 2.48 -17.89
CA LYS A 176 -2.98 2.40 -16.48
C LYS A 176 -2.27 1.26 -15.76
N GLY A 177 -2.12 1.40 -14.44
CA GLY A 177 -1.47 0.39 -13.60
C GLY A 177 0.02 0.20 -13.93
N VAL A 178 0.68 1.26 -14.42
CA VAL A 178 2.11 1.19 -14.75
C VAL A 178 2.96 1.23 -13.49
N GLU A 179 4.01 0.42 -13.48
CA GLU A 179 5.08 0.48 -12.48
C GLU A 179 6.32 1.08 -13.10
N VAL A 180 6.88 2.09 -12.43
CA VAL A 180 8.01 2.86 -12.96
C VAL A 180 9.02 3.12 -11.85
N ASP A 181 10.30 2.86 -12.13
CA ASP A 181 11.44 3.35 -11.35
C ASP A 181 12.07 4.53 -12.10
N ALA A 182 12.27 5.65 -11.43
CA ALA A 182 12.83 6.84 -12.04
C ALA A 182 13.55 7.72 -11.02
N GLU A 183 14.39 8.62 -11.50
CA GLU A 183 15.06 9.66 -10.71
C GLU A 183 14.37 11.01 -10.95
N VAL A 184 14.20 11.79 -9.89
CA VAL A 184 13.62 13.13 -9.93
C VAL A 184 14.66 14.14 -10.38
N GLN A 185 14.49 14.70 -11.57
CA GLN A 185 15.44 15.63 -12.19
C GLN A 185 15.11 17.11 -11.97
N GLU A 186 13.81 17.42 -11.77
CA GLU A 186 13.32 18.77 -11.59
C GLU A 186 12.00 18.76 -10.84
N ILE A 187 11.71 19.76 -10.04
CA ILE A 187 10.40 19.97 -9.42
C ILE A 187 10.02 21.45 -9.58
N SER A 188 8.83 21.70 -10.12
CA SER A 188 8.32 23.06 -10.26
C SER A 188 7.80 23.61 -8.93
N GLU A 189 7.71 24.93 -8.82
CA GLU A 189 6.96 25.56 -7.74
C GLU A 189 5.50 25.14 -7.76
N PRO A 190 4.88 24.87 -6.59
CA PRO A 190 3.47 24.55 -6.50
C PRO A 190 2.58 25.74 -6.92
N ARG A 191 1.51 25.44 -7.66
CA ARG A 191 0.50 26.45 -8.03
C ARG A 191 -0.89 26.00 -7.59
N ASN A 192 -1.73 26.99 -7.26
CA ASN A 192 -3.14 26.75 -6.95
C ASN A 192 -3.95 26.62 -8.24
N VAL A 193 -4.86 25.68 -8.27
CA VAL A 193 -5.80 25.43 -9.37
C VAL A 193 -7.18 25.12 -8.80
N HIS A 194 -8.22 25.26 -9.61
CA HIS A 194 -9.57 24.86 -9.23
C HIS A 194 -9.98 23.61 -10.01
N SER A 195 -10.55 22.64 -9.31
CA SER A 195 -11.21 21.50 -9.96
C SER A 195 -12.46 21.95 -10.71
N LYS A 196 -13.02 21.08 -11.56
CA LYS A 196 -14.29 21.36 -12.25
C LYS A 196 -15.45 21.63 -11.27
N ASP A 197 -15.37 21.07 -10.09
CA ASP A 197 -16.38 21.23 -9.00
C ASP A 197 -16.06 22.44 -8.10
N GLY A 198 -15.12 23.33 -8.50
CA GLY A 198 -14.77 24.55 -7.77
C GLY A 198 -13.89 24.35 -6.54
N LYS A 199 -13.44 23.13 -6.23
CA LYS A 199 -12.51 22.88 -5.11
C LYS A 199 -11.13 23.44 -5.42
N GLN A 200 -10.53 24.13 -4.47
CA GLN A 200 -9.16 24.58 -4.56
C GLN A 200 -8.21 23.39 -4.36
N LEU A 201 -7.30 23.19 -5.29
CA LEU A 201 -6.28 22.15 -5.28
C LEU A 201 -4.90 22.80 -5.49
N ARG A 202 -3.85 22.12 -5.03
CA ARG A 202 -2.47 22.48 -5.33
C ARG A 202 -1.87 21.43 -6.25
N VAL A 203 -1.07 21.88 -7.21
CA VAL A 203 -0.34 20.99 -8.12
C VAL A 203 1.08 21.49 -8.33
N ALA A 204 2.03 20.56 -8.32
CA ALA A 204 3.39 20.74 -8.81
C ALA A 204 3.69 19.68 -9.86
N GLU A 205 4.70 19.93 -10.69
CA GLU A 205 5.14 18.98 -11.71
C GLU A 205 6.59 18.60 -11.44
N ALA A 206 6.90 17.33 -11.34
CA ALA A 206 8.26 16.82 -11.32
C ALA A 206 8.62 16.26 -12.70
N THR A 207 9.84 16.51 -13.18
CA THR A 207 10.42 15.78 -14.31
C THR A 207 11.14 14.58 -13.77
N ILE A 208 10.76 13.37 -14.22
CA ILE A 208 11.39 12.11 -13.80
C ILE A 208 11.95 11.39 -15.01
N SER A 209 13.07 10.64 -14.82
CA SER A 209 13.75 9.90 -15.88
C SER A 209 14.36 8.60 -15.34
N ASP A 210 14.42 7.57 -16.18
CA ASP A 210 15.16 6.31 -15.93
C ASP A 210 16.31 6.09 -16.93
N GLY A 211 16.67 7.13 -17.70
CA GLY A 211 17.67 7.07 -18.76
C GLY A 211 17.15 6.59 -20.11
N THR A 212 15.94 6.01 -20.20
CA THR A 212 15.29 5.66 -21.48
C THR A 212 14.43 6.78 -22.04
N GLY A 213 14.05 7.72 -21.18
CA GLY A 213 13.24 8.89 -21.50
C GLY A 213 12.96 9.71 -20.25
N SER A 214 12.20 10.80 -20.43
CA SER A 214 11.70 11.62 -19.35
C SER A 214 10.20 11.87 -19.50
N ILE A 215 9.51 12.06 -18.37
CA ILE A 215 8.07 12.37 -18.34
C ILE A 215 7.78 13.32 -17.18
N LYS A 216 6.74 14.14 -17.31
CA LYS A 216 6.22 14.94 -16.21
C LYS A 216 5.37 14.06 -15.29
N LEU A 217 5.65 14.11 -13.99
CA LEU A 217 4.86 13.52 -12.93
C LEU A 217 4.05 14.62 -12.25
N ALA A 218 2.71 14.49 -12.26
CA ALA A 218 1.85 15.42 -11.54
C ALA A 218 1.80 15.05 -10.05
N LEU A 219 2.09 16.02 -9.20
CA LEU A 219 2.02 15.92 -7.74
C LEU A 219 0.85 16.78 -7.24
N TRP A 220 -0.12 16.15 -6.60
CA TRP A 220 -1.33 16.82 -6.13
C TRP A 220 -1.37 16.92 -4.60
N ASN A 221 -1.74 18.11 -4.09
CA ASN A 221 -1.98 18.35 -2.66
C ASN A 221 -0.86 17.75 -1.76
N ASP A 222 -1.16 16.68 -1.03
CA ASP A 222 -0.26 16.03 -0.07
C ASP A 222 0.91 15.29 -0.73
N GLN A 223 0.83 15.01 -2.03
CA GLN A 223 1.96 14.46 -2.79
C GLN A 223 3.09 15.50 -2.99
N ILE A 224 2.73 16.80 -2.92
CA ILE A 224 3.71 17.87 -3.02
C ILE A 224 4.61 17.86 -1.78
N GLY A 225 5.92 17.73 -1.98
CA GLY A 225 6.90 17.65 -0.90
C GLY A 225 7.13 16.21 -0.36
N GLN A 226 6.46 15.20 -0.91
CA GLN A 226 6.81 13.80 -0.60
C GLN A 226 8.16 13.41 -1.19
N ILE A 227 8.52 13.95 -2.35
CA ILE A 227 9.77 13.69 -3.06
C ILE A 227 10.61 14.97 -3.19
N LYS A 228 11.92 14.80 -3.44
CA LYS A 228 12.90 15.86 -3.63
C LYS A 228 13.71 15.64 -4.90
N LEU A 229 14.44 16.66 -5.31
CA LEU A 229 15.43 16.57 -6.38
C LEU A 229 16.45 15.45 -6.09
N ASN A 230 16.77 14.65 -7.10
CA ASN A 230 17.65 13.50 -7.07
C ASN A 230 17.15 12.28 -6.28
N ASP A 231 15.91 12.30 -5.76
CA ASP A 231 15.33 11.10 -5.20
C ASP A 231 15.13 10.05 -6.31
N LYS A 232 15.52 8.82 -6.01
CA LYS A 232 15.10 7.65 -6.80
C LYS A 232 13.75 7.18 -6.28
N ILE A 233 12.76 7.16 -7.15
CA ILE A 233 11.39 6.87 -6.76
C ILE A 233 10.85 5.65 -7.50
N ARG A 234 9.90 4.98 -6.86
CA ARG A 234 9.09 3.91 -7.45
C ARG A 234 7.62 4.24 -7.34
N ILE A 235 6.94 4.06 -8.47
CA ILE A 235 5.49 4.22 -8.61
C ILE A 235 4.91 2.86 -8.95
N TYR A 236 3.92 2.39 -8.19
CA TYR A 236 3.37 1.04 -8.33
C TYR A 236 2.06 0.94 -9.11
N LYS A 237 1.31 2.01 -9.26
CA LYS A 237 0.00 2.01 -9.93
C LYS A 237 -0.26 3.34 -10.63
N GLY A 238 0.74 3.79 -11.41
CA GLY A 238 0.64 5.01 -12.17
C GLY A 238 -0.34 4.91 -13.34
N PHE A 239 -0.81 6.04 -13.82
CA PHE A 239 -1.57 6.15 -15.05
C PHE A 239 -1.09 7.36 -15.86
N VAL A 240 -1.07 7.20 -17.19
CA VAL A 240 -0.56 8.23 -18.10
C VAL A 240 -1.73 8.93 -18.78
N THR A 241 -1.76 10.26 -18.65
CA THR A 241 -2.72 11.13 -19.33
C THR A 241 -2.02 11.99 -20.37
N SER A 242 -2.81 12.65 -21.23
CA SER A 242 -2.34 13.75 -22.08
C SER A 242 -2.85 15.07 -21.51
N PHE A 243 -1.96 15.98 -21.24
CA PHE A 243 -2.30 17.34 -20.80
C PHE A 243 -1.61 18.36 -21.72
N ARG A 244 -2.39 19.20 -22.41
CA ARG A 244 -1.88 20.17 -23.41
C ARG A 244 -0.94 19.56 -24.46
N GLY A 245 -1.27 18.35 -24.91
CA GLY A 245 -0.49 17.62 -25.91
C GLY A 245 0.77 16.92 -25.38
N GLN A 246 1.07 17.03 -24.09
CA GLN A 246 2.20 16.35 -23.47
C GLN A 246 1.74 15.16 -22.61
N LYS A 247 2.51 14.07 -22.63
CA LYS A 247 2.28 12.92 -21.76
C LYS A 247 2.62 13.30 -20.29
N GLN A 248 1.75 12.93 -19.37
CA GLN A 248 1.91 13.19 -17.95
C GLN A 248 1.57 11.93 -17.15
N LEU A 249 2.49 11.51 -16.31
CA LEU A 249 2.28 10.42 -15.35
C LEU A 249 1.58 10.97 -14.11
N ASN A 250 0.66 10.20 -13.58
CA ASN A 250 -0.09 10.52 -12.37
C ASN A 250 -0.09 9.31 -11.44
N VAL A 251 -0.26 9.57 -10.15
CA VAL A 251 -0.40 8.57 -9.09
C VAL A 251 -1.72 8.82 -8.39
N GLY A 252 -2.46 7.77 -8.08
CA GLY A 252 -3.71 7.88 -7.32
C GLY A 252 -3.47 8.41 -5.90
N ASN A 253 -4.48 9.04 -5.31
CA ASN A 253 -4.36 9.65 -3.98
C ASN A 253 -4.01 8.65 -2.87
N PHE A 254 -4.29 7.37 -3.07
CA PHE A 254 -4.04 6.29 -2.10
C PHE A 254 -2.88 5.39 -2.49
N ASP A 255 -2.25 5.64 -3.64
CA ASP A 255 -1.11 4.86 -4.09
C ASP A 255 0.19 5.54 -3.63
N PRO A 256 1.15 4.80 -3.07
CA PRO A 256 2.35 5.40 -2.51
C PRO A 256 3.35 5.87 -3.57
N LEU A 257 3.98 7.00 -3.31
CA LEU A 257 5.25 7.40 -3.90
C LEU A 257 6.36 6.85 -3.00
N VAL A 258 7.09 5.86 -3.46
CA VAL A 258 8.14 5.22 -2.67
C VAL A 258 9.50 5.80 -3.03
N ILE A 259 10.20 6.37 -2.06
CA ILE A 259 11.60 6.80 -2.20
C ILE A 259 12.47 5.56 -1.97
N LEU A 260 13.22 5.16 -2.98
CA LEU A 260 14.08 3.97 -2.94
C LEU A 260 15.31 4.19 -2.04
N LEU A 261 15.81 3.09 -1.45
CA LEU A 261 17.04 3.04 -0.68
C LEU A 261 18.29 3.14 -1.56
#